data_aa5ea5ed1d1eeddffa4b4d5f95b80b08
#
_entry.id   aa5ea5ed1d1eeddffa4b4d5f95b80b08
#
_cell.length_a   1.000
_cell.length_b   1.000
_cell.length_c   1.000
_cell.angle_alpha   90.00
_cell.angle_beta   90.00
_cell.angle_gamma   90.00
#
_symmetry.space_group_name_H-M   'P 1'
#
loop_
_entity.id
_entity.type
_entity.pdbx_description
1 polymer ?
#
loop_
_entity_poly.entity_id
_entity_poly.type
_entity_poly.pdbx_seq_one_letter_code
_entity_poly.pdbx_strand_id
1 'polypeptide(L)'
;MQQSLISNRIRDLRISRNMTQAELGQVVGVSMQAVSKWERGGLPDIGILIVLADYFKVSLDELLGRTPPNQCSVNDTVYQTVLHASPENTFEQACDFCWSAVKGTTGIPDIEAMGYTSARSLENSRCRIATNDGIAYGILTDDFHMLSILPEPKEGFRAQIGNIEDYADLFRMLSDKDTLLLFQFIGTRTQALFSMQLAVQETGISEFKVERIFDEFTHRGWIAKEIADTDSGALTLYRAFFQPSFIFFQIYAQELLLNPRFWYLSSCSQRTKPLLSPVQPSDH
;
A
#
# COMPACT_ATOMS: atom_id res chain seq x y z
N MET A 1 -41.89 -5.95 -14.83
CA MET A 1 -41.04 -5.88 -13.61
C MET A 1 -40.09 -4.67 -13.62
N GLN A 2 -39.32 -4.37 -14.68
CA GLN A 2 -38.40 -3.23 -14.74
C GLN A 2 -39.11 -1.85 -14.73
N GLN A 3 -40.26 -1.70 -15.39
CA GLN A 3 -41.02 -0.45 -15.42
C GLN A 3 -41.54 0.00 -14.03
N SER A 4 -41.91 -0.94 -13.18
CA SER A 4 -42.31 -0.65 -11.80
C SER A 4 -41.15 -0.16 -10.92
N LEU A 5 -39.91 -0.58 -11.19
CA LEU A 5 -38.72 -0.16 -10.45
C LEU A 5 -38.40 1.33 -10.73
N ILE A 6 -38.40 1.73 -12.00
CA ILE A 6 -38.14 3.13 -12.39
C ILE A 6 -39.16 4.06 -11.80
N SER A 7 -40.46 3.68 -11.89
CA SER A 7 -41.56 4.46 -11.37
C SER A 7 -41.50 4.70 -9.87
N ASN A 8 -41.18 3.65 -9.12
CA ASN A 8 -40.95 3.74 -7.68
C ASN A 8 -39.73 4.61 -7.37
N ARG A 9 -38.64 4.43 -8.12
CA ARG A 9 -37.41 5.19 -7.90
C ARG A 9 -37.60 6.70 -8.12
N ILE A 10 -38.25 7.10 -9.19
CA ILE A 10 -38.58 8.52 -9.43
C ILE A 10 -39.42 9.09 -8.29
N ARG A 11 -40.43 8.34 -7.84
CA ARG A 11 -41.30 8.74 -6.72
C ARG A 11 -40.49 8.88 -5.42
N ASP A 12 -39.64 7.90 -5.08
CA ASP A 12 -38.85 7.91 -3.86
C ASP A 12 -37.84 9.06 -3.84
N LEU A 13 -37.17 9.34 -4.96
CA LEU A 13 -36.26 10.47 -5.12
C LEU A 13 -37.00 11.82 -4.97
N ARG A 14 -38.18 11.94 -5.53
CA ARG A 14 -39.00 13.16 -5.36
C ARG A 14 -39.44 13.37 -3.90
N ILE A 15 -39.93 12.30 -3.26
CA ILE A 15 -40.34 12.34 -1.85
C ILE A 15 -39.17 12.66 -0.93
N SER A 16 -38.00 12.09 -1.16
CA SER A 16 -36.79 12.37 -0.37
C SER A 16 -36.35 13.83 -0.40
N ARG A 17 -36.76 14.57 -1.45
CA ARG A 17 -36.57 16.01 -1.60
C ARG A 17 -37.80 16.84 -1.17
N ASN A 18 -38.83 16.22 -0.58
CA ASN A 18 -40.06 16.85 -0.16
C ASN A 18 -40.80 17.61 -1.29
N MET A 19 -40.67 17.13 -2.54
CA MET A 19 -41.28 17.78 -3.71
C MET A 19 -42.62 17.19 -4.03
N THR A 20 -43.53 18.05 -4.55
CA THR A 20 -44.77 17.64 -5.21
C THR A 20 -44.48 17.19 -6.65
N GLN A 21 -45.41 16.46 -7.27
CA GLN A 21 -45.34 16.10 -8.70
C GLN A 21 -45.32 17.33 -9.62
N ALA A 22 -45.99 18.41 -9.24
CA ALA A 22 -46.00 19.66 -9.97
C ALA A 22 -44.62 20.35 -9.95
N GLU A 23 -43.99 20.43 -8.79
CA GLU A 23 -42.64 21.00 -8.62
C GLU A 23 -41.60 20.21 -9.39
N LEU A 24 -41.64 18.87 -9.33
CA LEU A 24 -40.74 18.05 -10.14
C LEU A 24 -40.96 18.29 -11.64
N GLY A 25 -42.24 18.36 -12.07
CA GLY A 25 -42.58 18.68 -13.46
C GLY A 25 -42.00 20.01 -13.92
N GLN A 26 -42.12 21.05 -13.09
CA GLN A 26 -41.58 22.37 -13.37
C GLN A 26 -40.03 22.34 -13.52
N VAL A 27 -39.34 21.60 -12.65
CA VAL A 27 -37.86 21.49 -12.67
C VAL A 27 -37.36 20.78 -13.93
N VAL A 28 -38.04 19.72 -14.37
CA VAL A 28 -37.62 18.95 -15.55
C VAL A 28 -38.30 19.38 -16.85
N GLY A 29 -39.10 20.46 -16.81
CA GLY A 29 -39.73 21.06 -18.00
C GLY A 29 -40.89 20.27 -18.56
N VAL A 30 -41.66 19.56 -17.70
CA VAL A 30 -42.83 18.78 -18.13
C VAL A 30 -44.08 19.07 -17.28
N SER A 31 -45.23 18.58 -17.70
CA SER A 31 -46.48 18.75 -16.93
C SER A 31 -46.51 17.82 -15.70
N MET A 32 -47.26 18.20 -14.66
CA MET A 32 -47.56 17.33 -13.51
C MET A 32 -48.14 15.97 -13.94
N GLN A 33 -48.99 15.97 -15.00
CA GLN A 33 -49.60 14.75 -15.53
C GLN A 33 -48.54 13.78 -16.07
N ALA A 34 -47.45 14.28 -16.68
CA ALA A 34 -46.34 13.45 -17.16
C ALA A 34 -45.62 12.79 -15.99
N VAL A 35 -45.30 13.54 -14.94
CA VAL A 35 -44.70 13.00 -13.71
C VAL A 35 -45.60 11.96 -13.06
N SER A 36 -46.89 12.26 -12.92
CA SER A 36 -47.89 11.32 -12.40
C SER A 36 -47.99 10.03 -13.23
N LYS A 37 -47.86 10.12 -14.56
CA LYS A 37 -47.83 8.97 -15.46
C LYS A 37 -46.58 8.11 -15.20
N TRP A 38 -45.43 8.73 -15.03
CA TRP A 38 -44.19 8.00 -14.76
C TRP A 38 -44.26 7.25 -13.44
N GLU A 39 -44.75 7.88 -12.39
CA GLU A 39 -44.89 7.28 -11.06
C GLU A 39 -45.93 6.13 -11.00
N ARG A 40 -46.78 6.03 -12.04
CA ARG A 40 -47.78 4.95 -12.20
C ARG A 40 -47.39 3.87 -13.21
N GLY A 41 -46.14 3.85 -13.70
CA GLY A 41 -45.66 2.83 -14.60
C GLY A 41 -45.31 3.29 -16.01
N GLY A 42 -45.54 4.59 -16.34
CA GLY A 42 -45.05 5.18 -17.59
C GLY A 42 -43.52 5.37 -17.55
N LEU A 43 -42.91 5.40 -18.73
CA LEU A 43 -41.48 5.70 -18.84
C LEU A 43 -41.27 7.12 -19.34
N PRO A 44 -40.38 7.93 -18.72
CA PRO A 44 -39.83 9.12 -19.36
C PRO A 44 -39.06 8.76 -20.63
N ASP A 45 -38.95 9.69 -21.57
CA ASP A 45 -37.99 9.54 -22.65
C ASP A 45 -36.54 9.67 -22.11
N ILE A 46 -35.59 9.26 -22.95
CA ILE A 46 -34.15 9.20 -22.51
C ILE A 46 -33.62 10.59 -22.17
N GLY A 47 -34.05 11.65 -22.86
CA GLY A 47 -33.62 13.01 -22.57
C GLY A 47 -34.08 13.45 -21.17
N ILE A 48 -35.30 13.12 -20.79
CA ILE A 48 -35.83 13.42 -19.45
C ILE A 48 -35.17 12.55 -18.38
N LEU A 49 -34.80 11.29 -18.66
CA LEU A 49 -34.07 10.45 -17.72
C LEU A 49 -32.70 11.06 -17.38
N ILE A 50 -32.00 11.65 -18.36
CA ILE A 50 -30.74 12.34 -18.14
C ILE A 50 -30.96 13.55 -17.22
N VAL A 51 -31.95 14.39 -17.52
CA VAL A 51 -32.27 15.57 -16.69
C VAL A 51 -32.64 15.17 -15.26
N LEU A 52 -33.43 14.11 -15.09
CA LEU A 52 -33.75 13.57 -13.76
C LEU A 52 -32.55 13.09 -13.00
N ALA A 53 -31.65 12.32 -13.65
CA ALA A 53 -30.42 11.82 -13.05
C ALA A 53 -29.51 12.96 -12.58
N ASP A 54 -29.33 13.98 -13.43
CA ASP A 54 -28.55 15.18 -13.12
C ASP A 54 -29.15 15.98 -11.97
N TYR A 55 -30.47 16.17 -11.98
CA TYR A 55 -31.17 16.90 -10.93
C TYR A 55 -31.07 16.21 -9.57
N PHE A 56 -31.33 14.91 -9.55
CA PHE A 56 -31.27 14.12 -8.31
C PHE A 56 -29.85 13.78 -7.88
N LYS A 57 -28.83 14.01 -8.71
CA LYS A 57 -27.42 13.64 -8.48
C LYS A 57 -27.24 12.14 -8.28
N VAL A 58 -27.92 11.36 -9.11
CA VAL A 58 -27.83 9.89 -9.17
C VAL A 58 -27.35 9.45 -10.56
N SER A 59 -26.78 8.27 -10.68
CA SER A 59 -26.46 7.71 -11.99
C SER A 59 -27.74 7.28 -12.75
N LEU A 60 -27.67 7.19 -14.07
CA LEU A 60 -28.76 6.64 -14.88
C LEU A 60 -29.08 5.19 -14.47
N ASP A 61 -28.10 4.38 -14.16
CA ASP A 61 -28.32 3.00 -13.71
C ASP A 61 -29.07 2.96 -12.38
N GLU A 62 -28.75 3.86 -11.46
CA GLU A 62 -29.46 4.00 -10.20
C GLU A 62 -30.90 4.47 -10.42
N LEU A 63 -31.13 5.44 -11.32
CA LEU A 63 -32.48 5.93 -11.68
C LEU A 63 -33.30 4.84 -12.35
N LEU A 64 -32.70 4.02 -13.19
CA LEU A 64 -33.35 2.89 -13.90
C LEU A 64 -33.63 1.70 -12.98
N GLY A 65 -33.27 1.79 -11.68
CA GLY A 65 -33.42 0.69 -10.73
C GLY A 65 -32.51 -0.49 -11.06
N ARG A 66 -31.54 -0.30 -11.92
CA ARG A 66 -30.39 -1.17 -11.98
C ARG A 66 -29.56 -0.83 -10.74
N THR A 67 -29.76 -1.57 -9.68
CA THR A 67 -28.79 -1.54 -8.59
C THR A 67 -27.46 -1.85 -9.26
N PRO A 68 -26.47 -0.96 -9.23
CA PRO A 68 -25.13 -1.37 -9.64
C PRO A 68 -24.84 -2.67 -8.88
N PRO A 69 -24.31 -3.70 -9.56
CA PRO A 69 -23.99 -4.95 -8.89
C PRO A 69 -23.14 -4.58 -7.69
N ASN A 70 -23.70 -4.73 -6.49
CA ASN A 70 -23.22 -4.19 -5.21
C ASN A 70 -22.55 -2.83 -5.41
N GLN A 71 -22.88 -1.82 -4.63
CA GLN A 71 -21.99 -0.66 -4.54
C GLN A 71 -20.61 -1.23 -4.17
N CYS A 72 -19.82 -1.54 -5.21
CA CYS A 72 -18.45 -1.94 -5.01
C CYS A 72 -17.86 -0.79 -4.23
N SER A 73 -17.52 -1.01 -2.98
CA SER A 73 -16.83 0.01 -2.22
C SER A 73 -15.58 0.38 -3.04
N VAL A 74 -15.05 1.57 -2.85
CA VAL A 74 -13.78 1.93 -3.52
C VAL A 74 -12.74 0.83 -3.25
N ASN A 75 -12.75 0.25 -2.05
CA ASN A 75 -11.87 -0.86 -1.68
C ASN A 75 -12.12 -2.11 -2.54
N ASP A 76 -13.40 -2.47 -2.80
CA ASP A 76 -13.71 -3.61 -3.67
C ASP A 76 -13.28 -3.35 -5.11
N THR A 77 -13.46 -2.12 -5.60
CA THR A 77 -12.99 -1.74 -6.94
C THR A 77 -11.47 -1.86 -7.04
N VAL A 78 -10.73 -1.33 -6.07
CA VAL A 78 -9.27 -1.44 -6.02
C VAL A 78 -8.85 -2.91 -5.96
N TYR A 79 -9.45 -3.69 -5.06
CA TYR A 79 -9.17 -5.12 -4.92
C TYR A 79 -9.39 -5.88 -6.24
N GLN A 80 -10.54 -5.69 -6.89
CA GLN A 80 -10.84 -6.36 -8.16
C GLN A 80 -9.91 -5.91 -9.29
N THR A 81 -9.53 -4.64 -9.32
CA THR A 81 -8.60 -4.11 -10.32
C THR A 81 -7.22 -4.77 -10.19
N VAL A 82 -6.70 -4.86 -8.96
CA VAL A 82 -5.41 -5.52 -8.69
C VAL A 82 -5.49 -7.03 -8.93
N LEU A 83 -6.60 -7.68 -8.54
CA LEU A 83 -6.80 -9.13 -8.75
C LEU A 83 -6.78 -9.53 -10.23
N HIS A 84 -7.28 -8.66 -11.11
CA HIS A 84 -7.34 -8.91 -12.56
C HIS A 84 -6.18 -8.28 -13.34
N ALA A 85 -5.22 -7.65 -12.66
CA ALA A 85 -3.99 -7.18 -13.29
C ALA A 85 -3.16 -8.36 -13.81
N SER A 86 -2.32 -8.11 -14.80
CA SER A 86 -1.36 -9.12 -15.24
C SER A 86 -0.38 -9.44 -14.10
N PRO A 87 0.07 -10.69 -13.95
CA PRO A 87 0.91 -11.10 -12.83
C PRO A 87 2.18 -10.26 -12.65
N GLU A 88 2.77 -9.80 -13.74
CA GLU A 88 3.96 -8.95 -13.75
C GLU A 88 3.71 -7.52 -13.22
N ASN A 89 2.47 -7.02 -13.32
CA ASN A 89 2.12 -5.63 -12.97
C ASN A 89 1.31 -5.52 -11.66
N THR A 90 0.99 -6.64 -11.02
CA THR A 90 0.09 -6.67 -9.85
C THR A 90 0.60 -5.80 -8.70
N PHE A 91 1.88 -5.92 -8.36
CA PHE A 91 2.48 -5.15 -7.27
C PHE A 91 2.70 -3.67 -7.61
N GLU A 92 3.07 -3.38 -8.86
CA GLU A 92 3.19 -2.01 -9.35
C GLU A 92 1.86 -1.28 -9.25
N GLN A 93 0.78 -1.90 -9.75
CA GLN A 93 -0.55 -1.33 -9.69
C GLN A 93 -1.06 -1.14 -8.26
N ALA A 94 -0.77 -2.08 -7.35
CA ALA A 94 -1.08 -1.93 -5.93
C ALA A 94 -0.32 -0.74 -5.32
N CYS A 95 0.94 -0.55 -5.67
CA CYS A 95 1.75 0.58 -5.24
C CYS A 95 1.18 1.92 -5.75
N ASP A 96 0.73 1.99 -6.99
CA ASP A 96 0.11 3.18 -7.58
C ASP A 96 -1.20 3.58 -6.87
N PHE A 97 -2.04 2.62 -6.51
CA PHE A 97 -3.23 2.90 -5.70
C PHE A 97 -2.87 3.44 -4.31
N CYS A 98 -1.92 2.78 -3.64
CA CYS A 98 -1.44 3.24 -2.34
C CYS A 98 -0.84 4.64 -2.43
N TRP A 99 -0.03 4.92 -3.48
CA TRP A 99 0.55 6.22 -3.72
C TRP A 99 -0.52 7.29 -3.96
N SER A 100 -1.55 6.99 -4.73
CA SER A 100 -2.67 7.90 -4.97
C SER A 100 -3.43 8.23 -3.68
N ALA A 101 -3.65 7.23 -2.82
CA ALA A 101 -4.25 7.44 -1.51
C ALA A 101 -3.36 8.33 -0.61
N VAL A 102 -2.06 8.08 -0.59
CA VAL A 102 -1.09 8.87 0.20
C VAL A 102 -1.02 10.32 -0.27
N LYS A 103 -1.03 10.57 -1.58
CA LYS A 103 -1.11 11.95 -2.12
C LYS A 103 -2.32 12.70 -1.55
N GLY A 104 -3.45 12.02 -1.44
CA GLY A 104 -4.67 12.61 -0.87
C GLY A 104 -4.52 13.08 0.58
N THR A 105 -3.65 12.48 1.37
CA THR A 105 -3.42 12.88 2.77
C THR A 105 -2.78 14.27 2.91
N THR A 106 -2.19 14.80 1.85
CA THR A 106 -1.60 16.15 1.85
C THR A 106 -2.65 17.25 1.82
N GLY A 107 -3.89 16.94 1.43
CA GLY A 107 -4.94 17.93 1.21
C GLY A 107 -4.68 18.89 0.03
N ILE A 108 -3.65 18.63 -0.78
CA ILE A 108 -3.28 19.46 -1.94
C ILE A 108 -3.97 18.90 -3.18
N PRO A 109 -4.88 19.65 -3.84
CA PRO A 109 -5.74 19.13 -4.92
C PRO A 109 -4.96 18.60 -6.12
N ASP A 110 -3.84 19.21 -6.46
CA ASP A 110 -2.98 18.81 -7.57
C ASP A 110 -1.51 18.93 -7.16
N ILE A 111 -1.07 17.97 -6.36
CA ILE A 111 0.28 17.97 -5.84
C ILE A 111 1.34 17.80 -6.94
N GLU A 112 0.98 17.14 -8.05
CA GLU A 112 1.88 16.93 -9.18
C GLU A 112 2.10 18.21 -10.01
N ALA A 113 1.09 19.09 -10.07
CA ALA A 113 1.22 20.38 -10.74
C ALA A 113 2.09 21.39 -10.00
N MET A 114 2.48 21.13 -8.77
CA MET A 114 3.32 22.05 -7.98
C MET A 114 4.79 22.11 -8.42
N GLY A 115 5.10 21.69 -9.63
CA GLY A 115 6.40 21.95 -10.25
C GLY A 115 7.42 20.81 -10.24
N TYR A 116 6.98 19.60 -9.95
CA TYR A 116 7.82 18.40 -10.02
C TYR A 116 7.61 17.68 -11.35
N THR A 117 7.99 18.31 -12.43
CA THR A 117 7.61 17.98 -13.80
C THR A 117 8.67 17.22 -14.60
N SER A 118 9.65 16.64 -13.98
CA SER A 118 10.57 15.82 -14.75
C SER A 118 10.10 14.38 -14.83
N ALA A 119 10.38 13.74 -15.95
CA ALA A 119 10.28 12.30 -16.05
C ALA A 119 10.98 11.65 -14.85
N ARG A 120 10.39 10.61 -14.28
CA ARG A 120 11.02 9.83 -13.21
C ARG A 120 12.37 9.32 -13.72
N SER A 121 13.40 9.46 -12.90
CA SER A 121 14.73 8.95 -13.18
C SER A 121 15.28 8.32 -11.91
N LEU A 122 16.35 7.55 -12.01
CA LEU A 122 17.00 6.95 -10.85
C LEU A 122 17.38 8.00 -9.79
N GLU A 123 17.71 9.22 -10.22
CA GLU A 123 18.09 10.32 -9.33
C GLU A 123 16.88 11.11 -8.79
N ASN A 124 15.75 11.07 -9.49
CA ASN A 124 14.55 11.86 -9.17
C ASN A 124 13.29 11.00 -9.11
N SER A 125 13.33 9.96 -8.32
CA SER A 125 12.23 9.00 -8.16
C SER A 125 11.76 8.85 -6.73
N ARG A 126 12.37 9.58 -5.79
CA ARG A 126 12.04 9.46 -4.38
C ARG A 126 10.97 10.45 -3.99
N CYS A 127 10.04 9.95 -3.18
CA CYS A 127 8.91 10.71 -2.67
C CYS A 127 8.90 10.68 -1.16
N ARG A 128 8.56 11.80 -0.53
CA ARG A 128 8.33 11.86 0.90
C ARG A 128 7.16 12.77 1.24
N ILE A 129 6.35 12.31 2.16
CA ILE A 129 5.26 13.08 2.74
C ILE A 129 5.37 12.96 4.25
N ALA A 130 5.25 14.07 4.97
CA ALA A 130 5.21 14.08 6.42
C ALA A 130 4.17 15.09 6.89
N THR A 131 3.15 14.59 7.56
CA THR A 131 2.09 15.35 8.22
C THR A 131 2.10 15.03 9.72
N ASN A 132 1.24 15.69 10.49
CA ASN A 132 1.08 15.33 11.90
C ASN A 132 0.36 13.98 12.09
N ASP A 133 -0.27 13.43 11.05
CA ASP A 133 -1.03 12.20 11.08
C ASP A 133 -0.23 10.99 10.60
N GLY A 134 0.97 11.21 10.04
CA GLY A 134 1.84 10.14 9.58
C GLY A 134 2.92 10.57 8.61
N ILE A 135 3.70 9.60 8.18
CA ILE A 135 4.76 9.76 7.19
C ILE A 135 4.62 8.72 6.09
N ALA A 136 5.05 9.09 4.89
CA ALA A 136 5.21 8.16 3.79
C ALA A 136 6.55 8.41 3.08
N TYR A 137 7.14 7.32 2.63
CA TYR A 137 8.36 7.31 1.82
C TYR A 137 8.17 6.38 0.65
N GLY A 138 8.54 6.83 -0.55
CA GLY A 138 8.41 6.04 -1.76
C GLY A 138 9.62 6.14 -2.67
N ILE A 139 9.88 5.06 -3.41
CA ILE A 139 10.78 4.99 -4.55
C ILE A 139 9.93 4.55 -5.73
N LEU A 140 9.83 5.39 -6.75
CA LEU A 140 8.93 5.20 -7.90
C LEU A 140 9.73 5.33 -9.20
N THR A 141 10.66 4.39 -9.44
CA THR A 141 11.36 4.28 -10.73
C THR A 141 10.53 3.47 -11.73
N ASP A 142 10.93 3.46 -13.00
CA ASP A 142 10.25 2.65 -14.02
C ASP A 142 10.41 1.13 -13.76
N ASP A 143 11.52 0.73 -13.13
CA ASP A 143 11.82 -0.69 -12.86
C ASP A 143 11.55 -1.13 -11.43
N PHE A 144 11.27 -0.19 -10.52
CA PHE A 144 11.12 -0.51 -9.11
C PHE A 144 10.18 0.46 -8.39
N HIS A 145 9.16 -0.10 -7.76
CA HIS A 145 8.24 0.62 -6.91
C HIS A 145 8.33 0.12 -5.47
N MET A 146 8.50 1.05 -4.54
CA MET A 146 8.39 0.80 -3.10
C MET A 146 7.64 1.93 -2.45
N LEU A 147 6.69 1.61 -1.59
CA LEU A 147 5.97 2.59 -0.81
C LEU A 147 5.83 2.12 0.64
N SER A 148 6.26 2.97 1.56
CA SER A 148 6.11 2.77 3.00
C SER A 148 5.21 3.84 3.57
N ILE A 149 4.17 3.43 4.28
CA ILE A 149 3.17 4.30 4.89
C ILE A 149 3.13 3.98 6.38
N LEU A 150 3.38 4.97 7.19
CA LEU A 150 3.39 4.87 8.65
C LEU A 150 2.43 5.91 9.23
N PRO A 151 1.19 5.54 9.56
CA PRO A 151 0.32 6.41 10.34
C PRO A 151 0.97 6.79 11.67
N GLU A 152 0.74 8.00 12.14
CA GLU A 152 1.30 8.45 13.42
C GLU A 152 0.66 7.66 14.57
N PRO A 153 1.43 6.90 15.36
CA PRO A 153 0.91 6.22 16.53
C PRO A 153 0.42 7.23 17.57
N LYS A 154 -0.57 6.87 18.38
CA LYS A 154 -1.11 7.76 19.45
C LYS A 154 -0.01 8.27 20.38
N GLU A 155 0.95 7.42 20.68
CA GLU A 155 2.09 7.72 21.57
C GLU A 155 3.33 8.17 20.83
N GLY A 156 3.21 8.42 19.49
CA GLY A 156 4.30 8.78 18.61
C GLY A 156 5.19 7.60 18.19
N PHE A 157 6.08 7.83 17.25
CA PHE A 157 6.94 6.79 16.68
C PHE A 157 7.92 6.20 17.70
N ARG A 158 8.32 6.96 18.73
CA ARG A 158 9.21 6.47 19.79
C ARG A 158 8.68 5.21 20.47
N ALA A 159 7.36 5.13 20.70
CA ALA A 159 6.73 3.99 21.33
C ALA A 159 6.78 2.69 20.46
N GLN A 160 7.07 2.84 19.17
CA GLN A 160 7.20 1.72 18.24
C GLN A 160 8.65 1.28 18.03
N ILE A 161 9.60 2.03 18.55
CA ILE A 161 11.03 1.73 18.47
C ILE A 161 11.41 0.93 19.72
N GLY A 162 12.07 -0.20 19.53
CA GLY A 162 12.54 -1.05 20.60
C GLY A 162 13.72 -0.45 21.37
N ASN A 163 14.30 -1.24 22.26
CA ASN A 163 15.46 -0.85 23.05
C ASN A 163 16.67 -0.55 22.14
N ILE A 164 17.38 0.53 22.41
CA ILE A 164 18.55 0.97 21.64
C ILE A 164 19.71 -0.03 21.73
N GLU A 165 19.83 -0.76 22.84
CA GLU A 165 20.85 -1.78 23.04
C GLU A 165 20.67 -2.97 22.10
N ASP A 166 19.43 -3.42 21.93
CA ASP A 166 19.09 -4.49 20.98
C ASP A 166 19.45 -4.12 19.54
N TYR A 167 19.24 -2.85 19.18
CA TYR A 167 19.66 -2.33 17.88
C TYR A 167 21.18 -2.25 17.77
N ALA A 168 21.87 -1.78 18.82
CA ALA A 168 23.31 -1.70 18.82
C ALA A 168 23.95 -3.08 18.65
N ASP A 169 23.41 -4.12 19.29
CA ASP A 169 23.88 -5.50 19.13
C ASP A 169 23.60 -6.04 17.72
N LEU A 170 22.41 -5.80 17.18
CA LEU A 170 22.07 -6.17 15.81
C LEU A 170 23.01 -5.49 14.80
N PHE A 171 23.19 -4.17 14.90
CA PHE A 171 24.06 -3.44 13.98
C PHE A 171 25.55 -3.80 14.15
N ARG A 172 26.02 -4.07 15.36
CA ARG A 172 27.37 -4.57 15.61
C ARG A 172 27.60 -5.91 14.89
N MET A 173 26.65 -6.83 14.99
CA MET A 173 26.69 -8.10 14.29
C MET A 173 26.69 -7.90 12.76
N LEU A 174 25.80 -7.06 12.23
CA LEU A 174 25.69 -6.78 10.81
C LEU A 174 26.80 -5.88 10.26
N SER A 175 27.63 -5.26 11.11
CA SER A 175 28.81 -4.50 10.67
C SER A 175 29.96 -5.38 10.18
N ASP A 176 29.98 -6.66 10.53
CA ASP A 176 30.97 -7.63 10.02
C ASP A 176 30.60 -8.00 8.57
N LYS A 177 31.56 -7.79 7.66
CA LYS A 177 31.39 -8.06 6.23
C LYS A 177 30.95 -9.50 5.94
N ASP A 178 31.57 -10.46 6.65
CA ASP A 178 31.27 -11.88 6.42
C ASP A 178 29.85 -12.24 6.91
N THR A 179 29.42 -11.61 8.00
CA THR A 179 28.03 -11.72 8.45
C THR A 179 27.05 -11.17 7.42
N LEU A 180 27.35 -10.02 6.81
CA LEU A 180 26.51 -9.47 5.73
C LEU A 180 26.48 -10.36 4.49
N LEU A 181 27.62 -10.95 4.12
CA LEU A 181 27.68 -11.89 2.99
C LEU A 181 26.83 -13.13 3.26
N LEU A 182 26.92 -13.71 4.46
CA LEU A 182 26.08 -14.85 4.85
C LEU A 182 24.60 -14.47 4.98
N PHE A 183 24.30 -13.25 5.43
CA PHE A 183 22.94 -12.72 5.45
C PHE A 183 22.36 -12.63 4.03
N GLN A 184 23.12 -12.16 3.05
CA GLN A 184 22.70 -12.17 1.65
C GLN A 184 22.61 -13.60 1.09
N PHE A 185 23.56 -14.48 1.43
CA PHE A 185 23.53 -15.89 1.04
C PHE A 185 22.22 -16.57 1.46
N ILE A 186 21.79 -16.45 2.71
CA ILE A 186 20.52 -17.03 3.16
C ILE A 186 19.32 -16.41 2.46
N GLY A 187 19.38 -15.15 2.06
CA GLY A 187 18.35 -14.46 1.28
C GLY A 187 18.12 -15.09 -0.10
N THR A 188 19.12 -15.77 -0.68
CA THR A 188 18.97 -16.49 -1.95
C THR A 188 18.36 -17.89 -1.79
N ARG A 189 18.13 -18.38 -0.55
CA ARG A 189 17.75 -19.75 -0.24
C ARG A 189 16.32 -19.82 0.32
N THR A 190 15.35 -19.43 -0.48
CA THR A 190 13.94 -19.45 -0.05
C THR A 190 13.47 -20.89 0.21
N GLN A 191 13.35 -21.29 1.46
CA GLN A 191 12.89 -22.60 1.94
C GLN A 191 13.73 -23.82 1.47
N ALA A 192 14.79 -23.62 0.69
CA ALA A 192 15.68 -24.69 0.29
C ALA A 192 16.59 -25.11 1.44
N LEU A 193 16.85 -26.42 1.56
CA LEU A 193 17.88 -26.93 2.45
C LEU A 193 19.26 -26.71 1.85
N PHE A 194 20.22 -26.32 2.68
CA PHE A 194 21.62 -26.13 2.29
C PHE A 194 22.56 -26.61 3.39
N SER A 195 23.77 -26.97 2.99
CA SER A 195 24.82 -27.35 3.91
C SER A 195 25.72 -26.18 4.28
N MET A 196 26.42 -26.29 5.38
CA MET A 196 27.44 -25.30 5.76
C MET A 196 28.57 -25.24 4.71
N GLN A 197 28.95 -26.38 4.14
CA GLN A 197 29.98 -26.47 3.10
C GLN A 197 29.60 -25.66 1.86
N LEU A 198 28.33 -25.65 1.50
CA LEU A 198 27.84 -24.81 0.38
C LEU A 198 28.04 -23.32 0.68
N ALA A 199 27.75 -22.89 1.91
CA ALA A 199 27.97 -21.50 2.32
C ALA A 199 29.44 -21.13 2.29
N VAL A 200 30.34 -22.03 2.79
CA VAL A 200 31.78 -21.85 2.69
C VAL A 200 32.25 -21.73 1.25
N GLN A 201 31.74 -22.60 0.38
CA GLN A 201 32.14 -22.62 -1.03
C GLN A 201 31.69 -21.35 -1.78
N GLU A 202 30.48 -20.89 -1.57
CA GLU A 202 29.92 -19.73 -2.30
C GLU A 202 30.47 -18.40 -1.75
N THR A 203 30.71 -18.31 -0.44
CA THR A 203 31.12 -17.04 0.18
C THR A 203 32.64 -16.91 0.35
N GLY A 204 33.38 -18.02 0.33
CA GLY A 204 34.81 -18.04 0.62
C GLY A 204 35.16 -17.82 2.12
N ILE A 205 34.17 -17.80 2.99
CA ILE A 205 34.35 -17.59 4.43
C ILE A 205 34.80 -18.90 5.07
N SER A 206 35.73 -18.85 6.05
CA SER A 206 36.21 -20.04 6.74
C SER A 206 35.08 -20.77 7.46
N GLU A 207 35.13 -22.10 7.47
CA GLU A 207 34.15 -22.98 8.10
C GLU A 207 33.84 -22.58 9.54
N PHE A 208 34.87 -22.36 10.34
CA PHE A 208 34.76 -21.89 11.73
C PHE A 208 33.95 -20.59 11.87
N LYS A 209 34.18 -19.65 10.95
CA LYS A 209 33.43 -18.37 10.99
C LYS A 209 31.98 -18.53 10.53
N VAL A 210 31.76 -19.36 9.51
CA VAL A 210 30.39 -19.71 9.05
C VAL A 210 29.59 -20.37 10.17
N GLU A 211 30.19 -21.36 10.87
CA GLU A 211 29.55 -22.06 11.99
C GLU A 211 29.09 -21.08 13.07
N ARG A 212 29.97 -20.19 13.51
CA ARG A 212 29.68 -19.21 14.54
C ARG A 212 28.56 -18.25 14.13
N ILE A 213 28.57 -17.81 12.87
CA ILE A 213 27.53 -16.90 12.36
C ILE A 213 26.21 -17.65 12.20
N PHE A 214 26.24 -18.91 11.78
CA PHE A 214 25.01 -19.73 11.66
C PHE A 214 24.41 -20.07 13.02
N ASP A 215 25.21 -20.24 14.06
CA ASP A 215 24.69 -20.37 15.42
C ASP A 215 23.94 -19.11 15.86
N GLU A 216 24.47 -17.93 15.56
CA GLU A 216 23.81 -16.66 15.83
C GLU A 216 22.52 -16.50 14.99
N PHE A 217 22.54 -16.85 13.71
CA PHE A 217 21.37 -16.83 12.84
C PHE A 217 20.30 -17.82 13.31
N THR A 218 20.69 -18.98 13.83
CA THR A 218 19.78 -19.98 14.39
C THR A 218 19.17 -19.45 15.70
N HIS A 219 19.96 -18.83 16.56
CA HIS A 219 19.46 -18.22 17.80
C HIS A 219 18.42 -17.12 17.52
N ARG A 220 18.60 -16.35 16.45
CA ARG A 220 17.65 -15.31 16.03
C ARG A 220 16.46 -15.85 15.22
N GLY A 221 16.42 -17.15 14.94
CA GLY A 221 15.35 -17.77 14.16
C GLY A 221 15.39 -17.42 12.67
N TRP A 222 16.52 -16.97 12.13
CA TRP A 222 16.67 -16.67 10.70
C TRP A 222 16.92 -17.92 9.88
N ILE A 223 17.55 -18.91 10.48
CA ILE A 223 17.69 -20.26 9.93
C ILE A 223 17.33 -21.31 10.98
N ALA A 224 16.96 -22.50 10.54
CA ALA A 224 16.84 -23.68 11.40
C ALA A 224 17.88 -24.72 11.02
N LYS A 225 18.41 -25.42 12.02
CA LYS A 225 19.30 -26.57 11.86
C LYS A 225 18.45 -27.83 11.77
N GLU A 226 18.65 -28.61 10.72
CA GLU A 226 17.98 -29.88 10.48
C GLU A 226 19.03 -30.99 10.37
N ILE A 227 18.73 -32.17 10.91
CA ILE A 227 19.58 -33.34 10.81
C ILE A 227 18.88 -34.35 9.91
N ALA A 228 19.51 -34.71 8.81
CA ALA A 228 19.06 -35.74 7.91
C ALA A 228 19.95 -36.99 8.08
N ASP A 229 19.31 -38.12 8.36
CA ASP A 229 20.01 -39.40 8.36
C ASP A 229 20.20 -39.89 6.92
N THR A 230 21.44 -40.22 6.57
CA THR A 230 21.79 -40.75 5.25
C THR A 230 22.56 -42.04 5.40
N ASP A 231 22.68 -42.82 4.32
CA ASP A 231 23.47 -44.07 4.30
C ASP A 231 24.95 -43.88 4.71
N SER A 232 25.44 -42.64 4.60
CA SER A 232 26.81 -42.23 4.97
C SER A 232 26.91 -41.60 6.37
N GLY A 233 25.81 -41.54 7.13
CA GLY A 233 25.76 -40.96 8.46
C GLY A 233 24.84 -39.71 8.54
N ALA A 234 24.76 -39.09 9.71
CA ALA A 234 23.95 -37.91 9.94
C ALA A 234 24.53 -36.68 9.24
N LEU A 235 23.79 -36.05 8.41
CA LEU A 235 24.13 -34.80 7.70
C LEU A 235 23.42 -33.61 8.33
N THR A 236 24.17 -32.59 8.72
CA THR A 236 23.62 -31.35 9.19
C THR A 236 23.27 -30.44 8.00
N LEU A 237 22.03 -30.04 7.92
CA LEU A 237 21.50 -29.09 6.94
C LEU A 237 20.90 -27.87 7.64
N TYR A 238 20.73 -26.82 6.90
CA TYR A 238 20.09 -25.59 7.37
C TYR A 238 18.96 -25.21 6.43
N ARG A 239 17.92 -24.60 6.99
CA ARG A 239 16.80 -24.03 6.25
C ARG A 239 16.70 -22.55 6.57
N ALA A 240 16.75 -21.69 5.56
CA ALA A 240 16.49 -20.26 5.74
C ALA A 240 15.00 -19.99 5.76
N PHE A 241 14.56 -19.16 6.70
CA PHE A 241 13.21 -18.62 6.71
C PHE A 241 13.18 -17.35 5.89
N PHE A 242 12.23 -17.29 4.95
CA PHE A 242 12.02 -16.08 4.17
C PHE A 242 11.53 -14.95 5.08
N GLN A 243 12.33 -13.88 5.15
CA GLN A 243 12.01 -12.68 5.92
C GLN A 243 12.02 -11.46 4.97
N PRO A 244 10.84 -10.96 4.53
CA PRO A 244 10.77 -9.76 3.70
C PRO A 244 11.51 -8.57 4.32
N SER A 245 11.55 -8.50 5.66
CA SER A 245 12.29 -7.49 6.41
C SER A 245 13.79 -7.42 6.06
N PHE A 246 14.39 -8.51 5.58
CA PHE A 246 15.79 -8.53 5.13
C PHE A 246 16.00 -7.67 3.89
N ILE A 247 15.06 -7.74 2.95
CA ILE A 247 15.10 -6.92 1.74
C ILE A 247 14.82 -5.46 2.09
N PHE A 248 13.79 -5.21 2.89
CA PHE A 248 13.48 -3.84 3.33
C PHE A 248 14.65 -3.21 4.07
N PHE A 249 15.29 -3.92 4.98
CA PHE A 249 16.47 -3.44 5.70
C PHE A 249 17.58 -3.01 4.73
N GLN A 250 17.92 -3.83 3.74
CA GLN A 250 18.97 -3.51 2.77
C GLN A 250 18.60 -2.32 1.89
N ILE A 251 17.35 -2.21 1.43
CA ILE A 251 16.85 -1.08 0.65
C ILE A 251 16.96 0.20 1.47
N TYR A 252 16.49 0.20 2.73
CA TYR A 252 16.59 1.38 3.59
C TYR A 252 18.03 1.75 3.94
N ALA A 253 18.90 0.76 4.17
CA ALA A 253 20.31 1.01 4.36
C ALA A 253 20.95 1.66 3.13
N GLN A 254 20.58 1.21 1.93
CA GLN A 254 21.02 1.83 0.67
C GLN A 254 20.53 3.27 0.55
N GLU A 255 19.27 3.56 0.92
CA GLU A 255 18.73 4.92 0.89
C GLU A 255 19.44 5.85 1.88
N LEU A 256 19.80 5.36 3.06
CA LEU A 256 20.61 6.12 4.02
C LEU A 256 22.02 6.45 3.48
N LEU A 257 22.63 5.52 2.73
CA LEU A 257 23.93 5.72 2.10
C LEU A 257 23.85 6.72 0.93
N LEU A 258 22.82 6.64 0.11
CA LEU A 258 22.63 7.50 -1.04
C LEU A 258 22.37 8.96 -0.63
N ASN A 259 21.68 9.16 0.50
CA ASN A 259 21.28 10.48 0.99
C ASN A 259 20.70 11.37 -0.13
N PRO A 260 19.52 11.02 -0.68
CA PRO A 260 18.99 11.63 -1.89
C PRO A 260 18.85 13.14 -1.73
N ARG A 261 19.39 13.92 -2.68
CA ARG A 261 19.34 15.37 -2.70
C ARG A 261 18.14 15.91 -3.45
N PHE A 262 17.63 15.13 -4.38
CA PHE A 262 16.51 15.49 -5.24
C PHE A 262 15.31 14.59 -4.94
N TRP A 263 14.13 15.17 -4.98
CA TRP A 263 12.88 14.52 -4.68
C TRP A 263 11.92 14.71 -5.84
N TYR A 264 11.33 13.63 -6.33
CA TYR A 264 10.21 13.69 -7.27
C TYR A 264 9.02 14.41 -6.61
N LEU A 265 8.74 14.09 -5.35
CA LEU A 265 7.76 14.78 -4.53
C LEU A 265 8.26 14.91 -3.09
N SER A 266 8.12 16.11 -2.52
CA SER A 266 8.40 16.33 -1.10
C SER A 266 7.35 17.26 -0.49
N SER A 267 6.55 16.74 0.43
CA SER A 267 5.56 17.50 1.20
C SER A 267 5.77 17.24 2.70
N CYS A 268 6.62 18.03 3.32
CA CYS A 268 6.95 17.89 4.75
C CYS A 268 6.62 19.14 5.57
N SER A 269 6.19 20.23 4.94
CA SER A 269 5.91 21.51 5.62
C SER A 269 4.68 21.47 6.55
N GLN A 270 3.83 20.47 6.38
CA GLN A 270 2.64 20.28 7.23
C GLN A 270 2.94 19.62 8.58
N ARG A 271 4.15 19.05 8.73
CA ARG A 271 4.53 18.45 10.01
C ARG A 271 5.14 19.50 10.92
N THR A 272 4.52 19.71 12.07
CA THR A 272 4.94 20.69 13.08
C THR A 272 5.64 20.07 14.28
N LYS A 273 5.53 18.74 14.45
CA LYS A 273 6.18 17.99 15.53
C LYS A 273 7.38 17.19 15.05
N PRO A 274 8.38 16.91 15.90
CA PRO A 274 9.53 16.09 15.53
C PRO A 274 9.08 14.65 15.19
N LEU A 275 9.88 13.93 14.39
CA LEU A 275 9.63 12.52 14.09
C LEU A 275 9.76 11.64 15.33
N LEU A 276 10.72 11.95 16.19
CA LEU A 276 10.94 11.24 17.46
C LEU A 276 10.89 12.22 18.61
N SER A 277 10.22 11.84 19.69
CA SER A 277 10.32 12.56 20.96
C SER A 277 11.77 12.50 21.49
N PRO A 278 12.21 13.49 22.29
CA PRO A 278 13.50 13.42 22.95
C PRO A 278 13.67 12.11 23.75
N VAL A 279 14.91 11.62 23.79
CA VAL A 279 15.26 10.44 24.60
C VAL A 279 15.02 10.77 26.07
N GLN A 280 14.29 9.94 26.76
CA GLN A 280 14.08 10.07 28.20
C GLN A 280 15.27 9.40 28.94
N PRO A 281 15.67 9.95 30.11
CA PRO A 281 16.76 9.36 30.89
C PRO A 281 16.53 7.89 31.30
N SER A 282 15.28 7.43 31.24
CA SER A 282 14.87 6.04 31.55
C SER A 282 15.02 5.08 30.36
N ASP A 283 15.42 5.56 29.19
CA ASP A 283 15.59 4.75 27.97
C ASP A 283 16.99 4.12 27.89
N HIS A 284 17.80 4.17 28.97
CA HIS A 284 19.14 3.61 29.10
C HIS A 284 19.17 2.41 30.03
#